data_cc087d28769a863257e6d26fad300702
#
_entry.id   cc087d28769a863257e6d26fad300702
#
_cell.length_a   1.000
_cell.length_b   1.000
_cell.length_c   1.000
_cell.angle_alpha   90.00
_cell.angle_beta   90.00
_cell.angle_gamma   90.00
#
_symmetry.space_group_name_H-M   'P 1'
#
loop_
_entity.id
_entity.type
_entity.pdbx_description
1 polymer ?
#
loop_
_entity_poly.entity_id
_entity_poly.type
_entity_poly.pdbx_seq_one_letter_code
_entity_poly.pdbx_strand_id
1 'polypeptide(L)'
;MRGLLIEGLPRGLARDAWWLAADGRGSGAAPTDGPQEAGPNPRRLAIGGALLVALVALVALVALADMMVWQVAGPRLSLVVMVLAVAGAAQAGLGWPVQRRGALIGWGGLGLALLPLIEEVQVLSLAFALLGLLHALGFMVAGSDRMAAMRAALRVLRLAPAQVVRDGRALAGLDVQGLSRAALAQVARDWALPAGLLGVFALLLVAANPLLDRWLESLSLWQPGLHISAARAMFWGGAGVALWPFLRLAAMRNRLTAPPGGRAAMPVQAAGDWDLPGAFVNARSVLRTLVVCNALFALQGALDAAYLWAGVALPDGMTYAAYAHRGAYPLIVTALLAGAFALVAQPFLGGRPVLRALLYLWLAQNLGLVISSILRLDLYVGAYGLTRLRFAAFVWMGLVAAGIVLMAVQLVARRTTQWLWLRAGGLALVTLYACCFVNVAGVVARHNLAQAGIAQDQFYLCVLGEGAVPAIRAWEVANRRGICGVVRIAAPADWREWGYRNARLRRSLDAVYEGQGVQWRPAY
;
A
#
# COMPACT_ATOMS: atom_id res chain seq x y z
N MET A 1 4.25 37.60 38.12
CA MET A 1 4.27 38.96 37.55
C MET A 1 2.98 39.15 36.78
N ARG A 2 2.13 40.09 37.18
CA ARG A 2 0.87 40.41 36.48
C ARG A 2 1.22 41.19 35.22
N GLY A 3 0.92 40.65 34.05
CA GLY A 3 1.13 41.32 32.77
C GLY A 3 0.19 42.53 32.65
N LEU A 4 0.73 43.70 32.36
CA LEU A 4 -0.05 44.87 31.95
C LEU A 4 -0.59 44.65 30.56
N LEU A 5 -1.91 44.58 30.41
CA LEU A 5 -2.58 44.60 29.10
C LEU A 5 -2.84 46.07 28.75
N ILE A 6 -2.18 46.60 27.74
CA ILE A 6 -2.45 47.92 27.20
C ILE A 6 -3.29 47.75 25.94
N GLU A 7 -4.57 48.07 25.99
CA GLU A 7 -5.47 48.10 24.84
C GLU A 7 -5.12 49.28 23.93
N GLY A 8 -4.93 49.02 22.64
CA GLY A 8 -4.75 50.03 21.61
C GLY A 8 -3.38 50.11 20.95
N LEU A 9 -2.41 49.25 21.32
CA LEU A 9 -1.09 49.25 20.66
C LEU A 9 -1.14 48.60 19.26
N PRO A 10 -0.62 49.29 18.21
CA PRO A 10 -0.48 48.67 16.88
C PRO A 10 0.38 47.38 16.95
N ARG A 11 -0.05 46.33 16.26
CA ARG A 11 0.59 44.99 16.28
C ARG A 11 2.08 44.98 15.91
N GLY A 12 2.57 46.02 15.23
CA GLY A 12 3.99 46.19 14.90
C GLY A 12 4.84 46.55 16.11
N LEU A 13 4.33 47.42 17.02
CA LEU A 13 5.01 47.88 18.22
C LEU A 13 4.95 46.89 19.38
N ALA A 14 3.96 45.99 19.40
CA ALA A 14 3.86 44.95 20.43
C ALA A 14 4.94 43.84 20.29
N ARG A 15 5.68 43.81 19.20
CA ARG A 15 6.79 42.87 18.95
C ARG A 15 8.18 43.46 19.22
N ASP A 16 8.26 44.78 19.42
CA ASP A 16 9.51 45.48 19.58
C ASP A 16 9.63 45.94 21.06
N ALA A 17 10.32 45.13 21.85
CA ALA A 17 10.45 45.35 23.29
C ALA A 17 11.58 46.32 23.67
N TRP A 18 12.26 47.00 22.72
CA TRP A 18 13.38 47.89 22.97
C TRP A 18 12.99 49.13 23.81
N TRP A 19 11.76 49.59 23.72
CA TRP A 19 11.24 50.74 24.48
C TRP A 19 10.89 50.42 25.93
N LEU A 20 10.79 49.12 26.31
CA LEU A 20 10.64 48.68 27.69
C LEU A 20 11.97 48.64 28.45
N ALA A 21 13.09 48.73 27.76
CA ALA A 21 14.43 48.65 28.33
C ALA A 21 15.05 50.03 28.69
N ALA A 22 14.32 51.16 28.49
CA ALA A 22 14.93 52.52 28.55
C ALA A 22 14.97 53.18 29.94
N ASP A 23 14.39 52.62 31.00
CA ASP A 23 14.34 53.29 32.32
C ASP A 23 14.96 52.45 33.44
N GLY A 24 16.24 52.20 33.33
CA GLY A 24 17.04 51.55 34.38
C GLY A 24 18.41 52.17 34.55
N ARG A 25 18.50 53.50 34.82
CA ARG A 25 19.73 54.07 35.36
C ARG A 25 19.90 53.68 36.83
N GLY A 26 20.55 52.55 37.02
CA GLY A 26 21.11 52.12 38.29
C GLY A 26 22.57 51.84 38.08
N SER A 27 23.43 52.77 38.56
CA SER A 27 24.86 52.61 38.62
C SER A 27 25.26 51.38 39.43
N GLY A 28 25.76 50.39 38.80
CA GLY A 28 26.37 49.23 39.43
C GLY A 28 27.49 48.74 38.52
N ALA A 29 28.74 48.78 39.01
CA ALA A 29 29.92 48.33 38.31
C ALA A 29 29.72 46.97 37.64
N ALA A 30 30.09 46.90 36.37
CA ALA A 30 30.09 45.62 35.62
C ALA A 30 31.17 44.71 36.23
N PRO A 31 30.84 43.48 36.58
CA PRO A 31 31.86 42.45 36.74
C PRO A 31 32.40 42.15 35.32
N THR A 32 33.72 42.27 35.14
CA THR A 32 34.45 41.76 33.99
C THR A 32 34.44 40.22 34.08
N ASP A 33 33.36 39.61 33.70
CA ASP A 33 33.35 38.18 33.40
C ASP A 33 34.10 37.99 32.07
N GLY A 34 35.26 37.39 32.17
CA GLY A 34 35.98 36.82 31.01
C GLY A 34 35.06 35.88 30.23
N PRO A 35 35.43 35.52 28.99
CA PRO A 35 34.59 34.66 28.17
C PRO A 35 34.32 33.37 28.95
N GLN A 36 33.11 33.26 29.55
CA GLN A 36 32.61 31.98 30.06
C GLN A 36 32.56 31.06 28.83
N GLU A 37 33.46 30.09 28.80
CA GLU A 37 33.31 28.95 27.92
C GLU A 37 31.92 28.39 28.18
N ALA A 38 31.00 28.66 27.24
CA ALA A 38 29.65 28.12 27.30
C ALA A 38 29.76 26.61 27.25
N GLY A 39 29.70 25.98 28.42
CA GLY A 39 29.70 24.53 28.54
C GLY A 39 28.69 23.93 27.55
N PRO A 40 28.90 22.75 27.05
CA PRO A 40 28.09 22.16 25.99
C PRO A 40 26.62 22.16 26.41
N ASN A 41 25.79 22.84 25.63
CA ASN A 41 24.36 22.99 25.89
C ASN A 41 23.70 21.61 26.07
N PRO A 42 23.16 21.27 27.25
CA PRO A 42 22.65 19.92 27.55
C PRO A 42 21.58 19.45 26.56
N ARG A 43 20.86 20.36 25.90
CA ARG A 43 19.91 20.05 24.82
C ARG A 43 20.64 19.58 23.54
N ARG A 44 21.81 20.13 23.21
CA ARG A 44 22.59 19.67 22.04
C ARG A 44 23.20 18.31 22.28
N LEU A 45 23.69 18.03 23.50
CA LEU A 45 24.20 16.71 23.90
C LEU A 45 23.10 15.64 23.86
N ALA A 46 21.90 15.93 24.35
CA ALA A 46 20.76 15.00 24.33
C ALA A 46 20.27 14.70 22.88
N ILE A 47 20.25 15.71 22.01
CA ILE A 47 19.91 15.52 20.59
C ILE A 47 20.99 14.67 19.89
N GLY A 48 22.27 14.91 20.16
CA GLY A 48 23.38 14.12 19.63
C GLY A 48 23.32 12.65 20.05
N GLY A 49 23.04 12.38 21.33
CA GLY A 49 22.90 11.01 21.85
C GLY A 49 21.76 10.23 21.19
N ALA A 50 20.58 10.85 21.07
CA ALA A 50 19.43 10.22 20.41
C ALA A 50 19.68 9.97 18.90
N LEU A 51 20.43 10.83 18.23
CA LEU A 51 20.83 10.64 16.85
C LEU A 51 21.82 9.48 16.71
N LEU A 52 22.80 9.39 17.59
CA LEU A 52 23.79 8.30 17.61
C LEU A 52 23.10 6.94 17.81
N VAL A 53 22.20 6.83 18.78
CA VAL A 53 21.42 5.60 19.01
C VAL A 53 20.61 5.21 17.77
N ALA A 54 19.98 6.19 17.10
CA ALA A 54 19.26 5.93 15.86
C ALA A 54 20.18 5.47 14.72
N LEU A 55 21.39 6.03 14.61
CA LEU A 55 22.38 5.61 13.61
C LEU A 55 22.89 4.18 13.87
N VAL A 56 23.20 3.84 15.13
CA VAL A 56 23.59 2.48 15.50
C VAL A 56 22.47 1.48 15.20
N ALA A 57 21.23 1.81 15.55
CA ALA A 57 20.07 1.00 15.23
C ALA A 57 19.87 0.86 13.71
N LEU A 58 20.11 1.92 12.94
CA LEU A 58 20.06 1.88 11.47
C LEU A 58 21.09 0.90 10.91
N VAL A 59 22.34 1.01 11.34
CA VAL A 59 23.42 0.10 10.88
C VAL A 59 23.05 -1.35 11.21
N ALA A 60 22.55 -1.61 12.42
CA ALA A 60 22.12 -2.95 12.81
C ALA A 60 20.95 -3.47 11.95
N LEU A 61 19.96 -2.63 11.65
CA LEU A 61 18.83 -3.01 10.79
C LEU A 61 19.22 -3.18 9.32
N VAL A 62 20.14 -2.37 8.80
CA VAL A 62 20.67 -2.53 7.44
C VAL A 62 21.50 -3.81 7.33
N ALA A 63 22.33 -4.12 8.32
CA ALA A 63 23.06 -5.39 8.39
C ALA A 63 22.09 -6.59 8.48
N LEU A 64 21.04 -6.47 9.28
CA LEU A 64 19.99 -7.49 9.35
C LEU A 64 19.26 -7.64 8.00
N ALA A 65 18.95 -6.54 7.32
CA ALA A 65 18.33 -6.57 5.99
C ALA A 65 19.26 -7.25 4.96
N ASP A 66 20.55 -6.99 5.02
CA ASP A 66 21.53 -7.68 4.17
C ASP A 66 21.51 -9.19 4.41
N MET A 67 21.58 -9.64 5.66
CA MET A 67 21.54 -11.06 6.01
C MET A 67 20.20 -11.73 5.66
N MET A 68 19.10 -11.04 5.86
CA MET A 68 17.75 -11.62 5.80
C MET A 68 17.10 -11.49 4.42
N VAL A 69 17.52 -10.52 3.61
CA VAL A 69 16.87 -10.22 2.33
C VAL A 69 17.86 -10.34 1.17
N TRP A 70 19.03 -9.72 1.28
CA TRP A 70 19.98 -9.69 0.16
C TRP A 70 20.67 -11.03 -0.07
N GLN A 71 21.08 -11.71 0.99
CA GLN A 71 21.82 -12.98 0.91
C GLN A 71 20.93 -14.21 0.70
N VAL A 72 19.62 -14.01 0.49
CA VAL A 72 18.63 -15.09 0.41
C VAL A 72 17.95 -15.03 -0.96
N ALA A 73 17.95 -16.14 -1.68
CA ALA A 73 17.37 -16.21 -3.03
C ALA A 73 15.84 -16.02 -3.06
N GLY A 74 15.16 -16.42 -1.98
CA GLY A 74 13.71 -16.32 -1.84
C GLY A 74 13.29 -15.93 -0.42
N PRO A 75 13.54 -14.66 0.03
CA PRO A 75 13.25 -14.28 1.40
C PRO A 75 11.74 -14.37 1.68
N ARG A 76 11.33 -15.23 2.62
CA ARG A 76 9.93 -15.42 3.02
C ARG A 76 9.79 -15.16 4.53
N LEU A 77 10.18 -16.12 5.37
CA LEU A 77 10.14 -15.93 6.82
C LEU A 77 11.11 -14.84 7.29
N SER A 78 12.21 -14.66 6.60
CA SER A 78 13.16 -13.56 6.83
C SER A 78 12.53 -12.17 6.73
N LEU A 79 11.60 -11.94 5.79
CA LEU A 79 10.86 -10.67 5.69
C LEU A 79 9.95 -10.44 6.90
N VAL A 80 9.34 -11.50 7.45
CA VAL A 80 8.55 -11.41 8.69
C VAL A 80 9.44 -10.95 9.84
N VAL A 81 10.61 -11.59 10.01
CA VAL A 81 11.58 -11.21 11.04
C VAL A 81 12.03 -9.77 10.86
N MET A 82 12.28 -9.33 9.62
CA MET A 82 12.69 -7.96 9.32
C MET A 82 11.61 -6.94 9.72
N VAL A 83 10.34 -7.18 9.37
CA VAL A 83 9.24 -6.28 9.75
C VAL A 83 9.06 -6.22 11.27
N LEU A 84 9.18 -7.35 11.97
CA LEU A 84 9.13 -7.39 13.43
C LEU A 84 10.31 -6.63 14.06
N ALA A 85 11.52 -6.77 13.51
CA ALA A 85 12.70 -6.04 13.97
C ALA A 85 12.53 -4.52 13.79
N VAL A 86 11.99 -4.08 12.66
CA VAL A 86 11.68 -2.66 12.40
C VAL A 86 10.64 -2.13 13.39
N ALA A 87 9.57 -2.89 13.65
CA ALA A 87 8.54 -2.50 14.61
C ALA A 87 9.10 -2.41 16.04
N GLY A 88 9.95 -3.38 16.45
CA GLY A 88 10.62 -3.38 17.74
C GLY A 88 11.60 -2.22 17.91
N ALA A 89 12.43 -1.96 16.90
CA ALA A 89 13.36 -0.84 16.90
C ALA A 89 12.62 0.51 16.92
N ALA A 90 11.53 0.63 16.16
CA ALA A 90 10.67 1.81 16.17
C ALA A 90 10.04 2.05 17.55
N GLN A 91 9.55 1.00 18.22
CA GLN A 91 9.02 1.08 19.58
C GLN A 91 10.09 1.50 20.59
N ALA A 92 11.28 0.90 20.54
CA ALA A 92 12.40 1.27 21.40
C ALA A 92 12.84 2.72 21.19
N GLY A 93 12.79 3.19 19.95
CA GLY A 93 13.15 4.57 19.58
C GLY A 93 12.10 5.62 19.91
N LEU A 94 10.90 5.27 20.44
CA LEU A 94 9.86 6.25 20.78
C LEU A 94 10.27 7.21 21.90
N GLY A 95 11.07 6.75 22.88
CA GLY A 95 11.52 7.59 24.00
C GLY A 95 10.43 7.96 25.01
N TRP A 96 9.25 7.32 24.97
CA TRP A 96 8.17 7.45 25.96
C TRP A 96 7.47 6.12 26.18
N PRO A 97 6.83 5.92 27.35
CA PRO A 97 6.14 4.68 27.67
C PRO A 97 4.93 4.47 26.74
N VAL A 98 4.86 3.29 26.13
CA VAL A 98 3.73 2.89 25.30
C VAL A 98 2.63 2.31 26.18
N GLN A 99 1.39 2.74 25.98
CA GLN A 99 0.25 2.18 26.71
C GLN A 99 0.09 0.70 26.39
N ARG A 100 -0.03 -0.17 27.40
CA ARG A 100 -0.14 -1.63 27.24
C ARG A 100 -1.25 -2.03 26.27
N ARG A 101 -2.44 -1.42 26.35
CA ARG A 101 -3.56 -1.71 25.44
C ARG A 101 -3.23 -1.32 24.00
N GLY A 102 -2.62 -0.15 23.78
CA GLY A 102 -2.19 0.28 22.46
C GLY A 102 -1.13 -0.66 21.88
N ALA A 103 -0.14 -1.07 22.68
CA ALA A 103 0.87 -2.03 22.27
C ALA A 103 0.24 -3.38 21.87
N LEU A 104 -0.66 -3.94 22.69
CA LEU A 104 -1.31 -5.22 22.39
C LEU A 104 -2.13 -5.15 21.09
N ILE A 105 -2.91 -4.10 20.87
CA ILE A 105 -3.68 -3.90 19.64
C ILE A 105 -2.72 -3.75 18.45
N GLY A 106 -1.66 -2.97 18.60
CA GLY A 106 -0.66 -2.73 17.56
C GLY A 106 0.07 -4.01 17.15
N TRP A 107 0.64 -4.73 18.11
CA TRP A 107 1.35 -5.98 17.86
C TRP A 107 0.43 -7.11 17.37
N GLY A 108 -0.78 -7.22 17.92
CA GLY A 108 -1.78 -8.17 17.47
C GLY A 108 -2.22 -7.92 16.02
N GLY A 109 -2.46 -6.66 15.66
CA GLY A 109 -2.77 -6.27 14.29
C GLY A 109 -1.60 -6.51 13.32
N LEU A 110 -0.36 -6.25 13.75
CA LEU A 110 0.83 -6.56 12.98
C LEU A 110 0.97 -8.06 12.76
N GLY A 111 0.84 -8.87 13.82
CA GLY A 111 0.89 -10.33 13.72
C GLY A 111 -0.13 -10.88 12.70
N LEU A 112 -1.38 -10.40 12.77
CA LEU A 112 -2.41 -10.77 11.81
C LEU A 112 -2.01 -10.34 10.38
N ALA A 113 -1.49 -9.13 10.19
CA ALA A 113 -1.09 -8.61 8.89
C ALA A 113 0.14 -9.33 8.29
N LEU A 114 0.94 -10.00 9.10
CA LEU A 114 2.10 -10.78 8.65
C LEU A 114 1.76 -12.22 8.22
N LEU A 115 0.59 -12.75 8.58
CA LEU A 115 0.17 -14.11 8.16
C LEU A 115 0.20 -14.31 6.63
N PRO A 116 -0.29 -13.36 5.79
CA PRO A 116 -0.17 -13.47 4.34
C PRO A 116 1.28 -13.56 3.85
N LEU A 117 2.22 -12.93 4.55
CA LEU A 117 3.63 -12.95 4.18
C LEU A 117 4.28 -14.31 4.48
N ILE A 118 3.83 -14.98 5.54
CA ILE A 118 4.22 -16.37 5.86
C ILE A 118 3.66 -17.35 4.83
N GLU A 119 2.44 -17.09 4.32
CA GLU A 119 1.82 -17.93 3.30
C GLU A 119 2.61 -17.83 1.98
N GLU A 120 2.75 -16.63 1.43
CA GLU A 120 3.49 -16.38 0.19
C GLU A 120 3.91 -14.91 0.07
N VAL A 121 5.12 -14.66 -0.42
CA VAL A 121 5.58 -13.30 -0.74
C VAL A 121 5.02 -12.87 -2.08
N GLN A 122 4.10 -11.93 -2.05
CA GLN A 122 3.48 -11.31 -3.21
C GLN A 122 3.19 -9.83 -2.90
N VAL A 123 2.91 -9.03 -3.93
CA VAL A 123 2.66 -7.58 -3.75
C VAL A 123 1.58 -7.31 -2.70
N LEU A 124 0.53 -8.13 -2.68
CA LEU A 124 -0.59 -7.98 -1.75
C LEU A 124 -0.18 -8.30 -0.31
N SER A 125 0.61 -9.37 -0.07
CA SER A 125 1.12 -9.70 1.27
C SER A 125 2.10 -8.67 1.81
N LEU A 126 2.94 -8.08 0.94
CA LEU A 126 3.82 -6.95 1.28
C LEU A 126 3.01 -5.70 1.64
N ALA A 127 1.93 -5.42 0.91
CA ALA A 127 1.02 -4.32 1.23
C ALA A 127 0.37 -4.50 2.61
N PHE A 128 -0.08 -5.73 2.95
CA PHE A 128 -0.61 -6.02 4.29
C PHE A 128 0.45 -5.91 5.37
N ALA A 129 1.69 -6.34 5.14
CA ALA A 129 2.79 -6.18 6.09
C ALA A 129 3.07 -4.70 6.37
N LEU A 130 3.09 -3.85 5.33
CA LEU A 130 3.24 -2.40 5.48
C LEU A 130 2.06 -1.78 6.24
N LEU A 131 0.82 -2.14 5.89
CA LEU A 131 -0.37 -1.68 6.61
C LEU A 131 -0.36 -2.11 8.08
N GLY A 132 0.08 -3.34 8.36
CA GLY A 132 0.25 -3.84 9.72
C GLY A 132 1.31 -3.08 10.50
N LEU A 133 2.45 -2.77 9.88
CA LEU A 133 3.49 -1.94 10.49
C LEU A 133 2.97 -0.54 10.81
N LEU A 134 2.31 0.13 9.86
CA LEU A 134 1.71 1.44 10.07
C LEU A 134 0.63 1.42 11.16
N HIS A 135 -0.19 0.37 11.19
CA HIS A 135 -1.18 0.13 12.25
C HIS A 135 -0.50 0.01 13.62
N ALA A 136 0.52 -0.83 13.74
CA ALA A 136 1.26 -1.00 14.98
C ALA A 136 1.85 0.32 15.48
N LEU A 137 2.53 1.05 14.60
CA LEU A 137 3.12 2.36 14.92
C LEU A 137 2.06 3.38 15.33
N GLY A 138 0.93 3.41 14.64
CA GLY A 138 -0.20 4.28 14.99
C GLY A 138 -0.69 4.06 16.42
N PHE A 139 -0.89 2.80 16.82
CA PHE A 139 -1.33 2.46 18.18
C PHE A 139 -0.23 2.62 19.23
N MET A 140 1.03 2.41 18.89
CA MET A 140 2.16 2.71 19.79
C MET A 140 2.27 4.21 20.08
N VAL A 141 1.97 5.07 19.10
CA VAL A 141 2.04 6.54 19.25
C VAL A 141 0.80 7.10 19.95
N ALA A 142 -0.39 6.63 19.58
CA ALA A 142 -1.67 7.23 20.01
C ALA A 142 -2.38 6.46 21.14
N GLY A 143 -1.85 5.30 21.56
CA GLY A 143 -2.49 4.45 22.55
C GLY A 143 -3.71 3.71 21.99
N SER A 144 -4.79 3.57 22.77
CA SER A 144 -5.96 2.76 22.40
C SER A 144 -7.01 3.49 21.53
N ASP A 145 -6.83 4.77 21.24
CA ASP A 145 -7.74 5.54 20.39
C ASP A 145 -7.51 5.21 18.91
N ARG A 146 -8.47 4.51 18.30
CA ARG A 146 -8.42 4.06 16.89
C ARG A 146 -8.28 5.22 15.91
N MET A 147 -9.02 6.31 16.11
CA MET A 147 -8.99 7.45 15.19
C MET A 147 -7.69 8.24 15.31
N ALA A 148 -7.16 8.37 16.52
CA ALA A 148 -5.85 8.98 16.74
C ALA A 148 -4.74 8.09 16.16
N ALA A 149 -4.82 6.76 16.32
CA ALA A 149 -3.86 5.82 15.78
C ALA A 149 -3.83 5.85 14.24
N MET A 150 -5.00 5.86 13.59
CA MET A 150 -5.07 5.99 12.13
C MET A 150 -4.48 7.31 11.64
N ARG A 151 -4.79 8.42 12.33
CA ARG A 151 -4.19 9.74 11.99
C ARG A 151 -2.67 9.73 12.19
N ALA A 152 -2.19 9.11 13.27
CA ALA A 152 -0.75 8.99 13.53
C ALA A 152 -0.06 8.17 12.43
N ALA A 153 -0.62 7.02 12.03
CA ALA A 153 -0.11 6.18 10.95
C ALA A 153 -0.01 6.95 9.62
N LEU A 154 -1.07 7.67 9.23
CA LEU A 154 -1.05 8.51 8.02
C LEU A 154 -0.04 9.65 8.10
N ARG A 155 0.15 10.23 9.30
CA ARG A 155 1.17 11.26 9.51
C ARG A 155 2.58 10.71 9.43
N VAL A 156 2.84 9.50 9.94
CA VAL A 156 4.13 8.83 9.75
C VAL A 156 4.45 8.75 8.27
N LEU A 157 3.52 8.23 7.46
CA LEU A 157 3.73 8.09 6.02
C LEU A 157 4.00 9.45 5.32
N ARG A 158 3.25 10.50 5.69
CA ARG A 158 3.41 11.83 5.09
C ARG A 158 4.68 12.57 5.54
N LEU A 159 5.09 12.37 6.80
CA LEU A 159 6.23 13.08 7.38
C LEU A 159 7.56 12.36 7.15
N ALA A 160 7.54 11.07 6.82
CA ALA A 160 8.73 10.25 6.63
C ALA A 160 9.74 10.86 5.64
N PRO A 161 9.38 11.27 4.40
CA PRO A 161 10.33 11.86 3.47
C PRO A 161 10.91 13.18 3.98
N ALA A 162 10.06 14.03 4.57
CA ALA A 162 10.51 15.32 5.12
C ALA A 162 11.42 15.14 6.34
N GLN A 163 11.30 14.04 7.08
CA GLN A 163 12.18 13.75 8.21
C GLN A 163 13.56 13.31 7.74
N VAL A 164 13.64 12.47 6.73
CA VAL A 164 14.92 12.08 6.10
C VAL A 164 15.69 13.32 5.66
N VAL A 165 15.03 14.22 4.93
CA VAL A 165 15.66 15.46 4.44
C VAL A 165 16.11 16.37 5.58
N ARG A 166 15.32 16.49 6.65
CA ARG A 166 15.67 17.33 7.81
C ARG A 166 16.85 16.79 8.58
N ASP A 167 16.85 15.48 8.86
CA ASP A 167 17.94 14.85 9.60
C ASP A 167 19.21 14.82 8.74
N GLY A 168 19.12 14.61 7.42
CA GLY A 168 20.22 14.73 6.50
C GLY A 168 20.86 16.13 6.51
N ARG A 169 20.02 17.18 6.54
CA ARG A 169 20.52 18.58 6.68
C ARG A 169 21.15 18.83 8.05
N ALA A 170 20.61 18.23 9.11
CA ALA A 170 21.19 18.33 10.45
C ALA A 170 22.54 17.62 10.54
N LEU A 171 22.68 16.45 9.91
CA LEU A 171 23.95 15.73 9.82
C LEU A 171 25.00 16.50 8.99
N ALA A 172 24.58 17.07 7.86
CA ALA A 172 25.45 17.93 7.04
C ALA A 172 25.85 19.24 7.75
N GLY A 173 25.13 19.63 8.80
CA GLY A 173 25.43 20.78 9.65
C GLY A 173 26.36 20.49 10.83
N LEU A 174 26.77 19.22 11.03
CA LEU A 174 27.79 18.87 12.03
C LEU A 174 29.16 19.28 11.50
N ASP A 175 29.91 20.04 12.31
CA ASP A 175 31.24 20.53 11.98
C ASP A 175 32.23 19.38 11.83
N VAL A 176 32.50 18.98 10.61
CA VAL A 176 33.67 18.17 10.31
C VAL A 176 34.81 19.17 10.03
N GLN A 177 35.78 19.23 10.93
CA GLN A 177 36.90 20.16 10.88
C GLN A 177 37.50 20.22 9.47
N GLY A 178 37.40 21.37 8.80
CA GLY A 178 38.16 21.70 7.59
C GLY A 178 37.41 21.89 6.28
N LEU A 179 36.10 21.56 6.17
CA LEU A 179 35.31 21.85 4.97
C LEU A 179 34.24 22.91 5.26
N SER A 180 34.21 23.99 4.49
CA SER A 180 33.23 25.05 4.68
C SER A 180 31.82 24.51 4.48
N ARG A 181 30.95 24.70 5.47
CA ARG A 181 29.53 24.21 5.49
C ARG A 181 28.76 24.65 4.23
N ALA A 182 29.08 25.80 3.69
CA ALA A 182 28.46 26.35 2.48
C ALA A 182 28.81 25.52 1.24
N ALA A 183 30.05 25.08 1.09
CA ALA A 183 30.52 24.32 -0.06
C ALA A 183 29.91 22.90 -0.07
N LEU A 184 29.86 22.21 1.09
CA LEU A 184 29.23 20.88 1.18
C LEU A 184 27.72 20.92 0.94
N ALA A 185 27.03 21.93 1.48
CA ALA A 185 25.59 22.10 1.26
C ALA A 185 25.26 22.48 -0.18
N GLN A 186 26.15 23.18 -0.84
CA GLN A 186 26.03 23.55 -2.26
C GLN A 186 26.25 22.30 -3.13
N VAL A 187 27.33 21.58 -2.92
CA VAL A 187 27.63 20.34 -3.63
C VAL A 187 26.49 19.31 -3.43
N ALA A 188 26.01 19.11 -2.19
CA ALA A 188 24.88 18.21 -1.94
C ALA A 188 23.59 18.65 -2.62
N ARG A 189 23.33 19.95 -2.72
CA ARG A 189 22.15 20.49 -3.43
C ARG A 189 22.28 20.34 -4.94
N ASP A 190 23.46 20.63 -5.48
CA ASP A 190 23.71 20.61 -6.92
C ASP A 190 23.77 19.18 -7.47
N TRP A 191 24.18 18.21 -6.64
CA TRP A 191 24.30 16.79 -7.00
C TRP A 191 23.13 15.90 -6.56
N ALA A 192 22.25 16.35 -5.68
CA ALA A 192 21.14 15.51 -5.19
C ALA A 192 20.19 15.07 -6.31
N LEU A 193 19.82 15.98 -7.21
CA LEU A 193 18.96 15.66 -8.35
C LEU A 193 19.71 14.85 -9.43
N PRO A 194 20.92 15.27 -9.89
CA PRO A 194 21.69 14.46 -10.83
C PRO A 194 22.03 13.07 -10.31
N ALA A 195 22.47 12.93 -9.06
CA ALA A 195 22.81 11.65 -8.47
C ALA A 195 21.58 10.75 -8.28
N GLY A 196 20.45 11.32 -7.87
CA GLY A 196 19.19 10.59 -7.74
C GLY A 196 18.69 10.08 -9.09
N LEU A 197 18.67 10.93 -10.11
CA LEU A 197 18.29 10.54 -11.48
C LEU A 197 19.28 9.54 -12.07
N LEU A 198 20.59 9.77 -11.92
CA LEU A 198 21.62 8.84 -12.37
C LEU A 198 21.45 7.47 -11.72
N GLY A 199 21.19 7.41 -10.41
CA GLY A 199 20.91 6.16 -9.69
C GLY A 199 19.70 5.41 -10.24
N VAL A 200 18.59 6.11 -10.46
CA VAL A 200 17.37 5.51 -11.02
C VAL A 200 17.60 5.02 -12.46
N PHE A 201 18.21 5.86 -13.31
CA PHE A 201 18.48 5.47 -14.70
C PHE A 201 19.54 4.38 -14.79
N ALA A 202 20.58 4.39 -13.96
CA ALA A 202 21.58 3.32 -13.91
C ALA A 202 20.94 1.99 -13.53
N LEU A 203 20.05 1.97 -12.51
CA LEU A 203 19.28 0.77 -12.12
C LEU A 203 18.43 0.23 -13.27
N LEU A 204 17.69 1.12 -13.94
CA LEU A 204 16.85 0.74 -15.07
C LEU A 204 17.66 0.21 -16.25
N LEU A 205 18.81 0.84 -16.53
CA LEU A 205 19.71 0.41 -17.63
C LEU A 205 20.41 -0.92 -17.32
N VAL A 206 20.86 -1.11 -16.08
CA VAL A 206 21.45 -2.39 -15.62
C VAL A 206 20.40 -3.50 -15.68
N ALA A 207 19.18 -3.24 -15.21
CA ALA A 207 18.08 -4.20 -15.30
C ALA A 207 17.68 -4.53 -16.75
N ALA A 208 17.87 -3.60 -17.69
CA ALA A 208 17.52 -3.78 -19.11
C ALA A 208 18.66 -4.37 -19.96
N ASN A 209 19.91 -4.30 -19.51
CA ASN A 209 21.07 -4.68 -20.34
C ASN A 209 22.05 -5.61 -19.60
N PRO A 210 22.05 -6.93 -19.93
CA PRO A 210 22.94 -7.91 -19.32
C PRO A 210 24.44 -7.64 -19.50
N LEU A 211 24.83 -6.85 -20.51
CA LEU A 211 26.23 -6.49 -20.72
C LEU A 211 26.70 -5.41 -19.71
N LEU A 212 25.81 -4.48 -19.37
CA LEU A 212 26.06 -3.48 -18.33
C LEU A 212 26.18 -4.12 -16.95
N ASP A 213 25.39 -5.13 -16.67
CA ASP A 213 25.44 -5.91 -15.42
C ASP A 213 26.81 -6.60 -15.27
N ARG A 214 27.28 -7.31 -16.32
CA ARG A 214 28.61 -7.92 -16.35
C ARG A 214 29.75 -6.90 -16.27
N TRP A 215 29.56 -5.73 -16.87
CA TRP A 215 30.57 -4.67 -16.85
C TRP A 215 30.69 -4.05 -15.46
N LEU A 216 29.56 -3.86 -14.77
CA LEU A 216 29.55 -3.43 -13.37
C LEU A 216 30.16 -4.47 -12.42
N GLU A 217 29.94 -5.76 -12.68
CA GLU A 217 30.59 -6.84 -11.94
C GLU A 217 32.11 -6.84 -12.14
N SER A 218 32.59 -6.52 -13.36
CA SER A 218 34.03 -6.40 -13.64
C SER A 218 34.68 -5.16 -13.03
N LEU A 219 33.90 -4.11 -12.74
CA LEU A 219 34.33 -2.89 -12.06
C LEU A 219 34.33 -3.04 -10.53
N SER A 220 34.48 -4.27 -10.01
CA SER A 220 34.60 -4.53 -8.56
C SER A 220 35.80 -3.77 -7.97
N LEU A 221 35.54 -2.53 -7.57
CA LEU A 221 36.47 -1.66 -6.90
C LEU A 221 36.74 -2.20 -5.49
N TRP A 222 37.73 -3.03 -5.38
CA TRP A 222 38.37 -3.46 -4.13
C TRP A 222 38.08 -4.90 -3.68
N GLN A 223 39.12 -5.73 -3.79
CA GLN A 223 39.22 -6.96 -3.00
C GLN A 223 40.06 -6.69 -1.76
N PRO A 224 39.50 -6.88 -0.56
CA PRO A 224 39.70 -8.09 0.18
C PRO A 224 38.45 -8.55 0.93
N GLY A 225 37.96 -9.75 0.61
CA GLY A 225 37.05 -10.50 1.48
C GLY A 225 35.59 -10.08 1.59
N LEU A 226 35.23 -8.81 1.35
CA LEU A 226 33.85 -8.33 1.24
C LEU A 226 33.56 -7.96 -0.22
N HIS A 227 32.87 -8.81 -0.92
CA HIS A 227 32.33 -8.44 -2.26
C HIS A 227 31.16 -7.46 -2.09
N ILE A 228 31.48 -6.16 -2.02
CA ILE A 228 30.48 -5.09 -2.05
C ILE A 228 30.21 -4.77 -3.52
N SER A 229 29.20 -5.40 -4.11
CA SER A 229 28.73 -4.99 -5.43
C SER A 229 28.02 -3.62 -5.34
N ALA A 230 28.05 -2.84 -6.43
CA ALA A 230 27.33 -1.57 -6.49
C ALA A 230 25.83 -1.76 -6.15
N ALA A 231 25.21 -2.85 -6.60
CA ALA A 231 23.83 -3.21 -6.29
C ALA A 231 23.61 -3.43 -4.79
N ARG A 232 24.55 -4.07 -4.08
CA ARG A 232 24.48 -4.27 -2.62
C ARG A 232 24.63 -2.95 -1.86
N ALA A 233 25.52 -2.07 -2.31
CA ALA A 233 25.67 -0.72 -1.73
C ALA A 233 24.40 0.12 -1.93
N MET A 234 23.78 0.05 -3.10
CA MET A 234 22.50 0.71 -3.37
C MET A 234 21.36 0.13 -2.52
N PHE A 235 21.32 -1.19 -2.32
CA PHE A 235 20.38 -1.83 -1.42
C PHE A 235 20.54 -1.31 0.02
N TRP A 236 21.77 -1.20 0.55
CA TRP A 236 22.03 -0.64 1.87
C TRP A 236 21.59 0.82 1.99
N GLY A 237 21.91 1.64 0.96
CA GLY A 237 21.46 3.04 0.91
C GLY A 237 19.94 3.17 0.89
N GLY A 238 19.29 2.40 0.02
CA GLY A 238 17.83 2.37 -0.09
C GLY A 238 17.14 1.89 1.19
N ALA A 239 17.64 0.79 1.77
CA ALA A 239 17.16 0.28 3.06
C ALA A 239 17.38 1.32 4.17
N GLY A 240 18.53 1.97 4.21
CA GLY A 240 18.84 3.03 5.17
C GLY A 240 17.84 4.19 5.10
N VAL A 241 17.57 4.70 3.91
CA VAL A 241 16.59 5.78 3.68
C VAL A 241 15.18 5.34 4.06
N ALA A 242 14.78 4.12 3.71
CA ALA A 242 13.45 3.58 4.00
C ALA A 242 13.23 3.32 5.50
N LEU A 243 14.25 2.85 6.22
CA LEU A 243 14.17 2.50 7.65
C LEU A 243 14.34 3.71 8.57
N TRP A 244 15.05 4.74 8.15
CA TRP A 244 15.38 5.92 8.96
C TRP A 244 14.16 6.58 9.65
N PRO A 245 13.03 6.87 8.96
CA PRO A 245 11.90 7.52 9.59
C PRO A 245 11.30 6.74 10.76
N PHE A 246 11.35 5.41 10.72
CA PHE A 246 10.83 4.55 11.78
C PHE A 246 11.69 4.63 13.06
N LEU A 247 12.98 4.89 12.93
CA LEU A 247 13.90 5.11 14.06
C LEU A 247 13.80 6.52 14.65
N ARG A 248 13.21 7.46 13.88
CA ARG A 248 13.12 8.88 14.27
C ARG A 248 11.72 9.32 14.69
N LEU A 249 10.86 8.39 15.10
CA LEU A 249 9.48 8.71 15.55
C LEU A 249 9.47 9.67 16.75
N ALA A 250 10.43 9.55 17.68
CA ALA A 250 10.57 10.48 18.81
C ALA A 250 10.75 11.94 18.34
N ALA A 251 11.54 12.17 17.32
CA ALA A 251 11.74 13.51 16.74
C ALA A 251 10.49 14.08 16.08
N MET A 252 9.54 13.21 15.70
CA MET A 252 8.27 13.60 15.08
C MET A 252 7.10 13.66 16.08
N ARG A 253 7.31 13.31 17.36
CA ARG A 253 6.25 13.15 18.39
C ARG A 253 5.21 14.26 18.37
N ASN A 254 5.63 15.52 18.50
CA ASN A 254 4.71 16.66 18.58
C ASN A 254 3.84 16.82 17.33
N ARG A 255 4.34 16.39 16.16
CA ARG A 255 3.59 16.41 14.90
C ARG A 255 2.68 15.20 14.76
N LEU A 256 3.11 14.04 15.25
CA LEU A 256 2.33 12.80 15.22
C LEU A 256 1.12 12.89 16.18
N THR A 257 1.31 13.46 17.37
CA THR A 257 0.29 13.59 18.42
C THR A 257 -0.49 14.90 18.33
N ALA A 258 -0.12 15.83 17.44
CA ALA A 258 -0.81 17.11 17.32
C ALA A 258 -2.33 16.89 17.17
N PRO A 259 -3.17 17.63 17.90
CA PRO A 259 -4.60 17.61 17.66
C PRO A 259 -4.88 17.94 16.18
N PRO A 260 -6.00 17.50 15.61
CA PRO A 260 -6.39 17.95 14.28
C PRO A 260 -6.31 19.47 14.30
N GLY A 261 -5.37 20.04 13.51
CA GLY A 261 -5.10 21.48 13.53
C GLY A 261 -6.41 22.19 13.40
N GLY A 262 -6.61 23.19 14.25
CA GLY A 262 -7.73 24.10 14.17
C GLY A 262 -7.68 24.99 12.92
N ARG A 263 -7.76 24.39 11.74
CA ARG A 263 -8.63 24.96 10.75
C ARG A 263 -9.96 24.94 11.46
N ALA A 264 -10.46 26.14 11.80
CA ALA A 264 -11.81 26.34 12.29
C ALA A 264 -12.62 25.25 11.63
N ALA A 265 -13.21 24.35 12.46
CA ALA A 265 -14.05 23.32 11.91
C ALA A 265 -14.87 24.10 10.90
N MET A 266 -14.56 23.89 9.60
CA MET A 266 -15.56 24.31 8.61
C MET A 266 -16.77 23.68 9.21
N PRO A 267 -17.77 24.46 9.62
CA PRO A 267 -18.96 23.89 10.19
C PRO A 267 -19.23 22.72 9.26
N VAL A 268 -19.45 21.52 9.82
CA VAL A 268 -20.09 20.46 9.07
C VAL A 268 -21.44 21.10 8.81
N GLN A 269 -21.41 22.04 7.89
CA GLN A 269 -22.58 22.49 7.18
C GLN A 269 -23.18 21.18 6.73
N ALA A 270 -24.31 20.92 7.29
CA ALA A 270 -25.13 19.77 6.98
C ALA A 270 -24.89 19.49 5.50
N ALA A 271 -24.50 18.27 5.14
CA ALA A 271 -24.01 17.85 3.83
C ALA A 271 -24.97 18.32 2.69
N GLY A 272 -24.98 19.59 2.43
CA GLY A 272 -25.90 20.33 1.57
C GLY A 272 -25.24 21.39 0.70
N ASP A 273 -24.07 21.87 1.11
CA ASP A 273 -23.35 22.88 0.34
C ASP A 273 -21.97 22.37 -0.04
N TRP A 274 -21.92 21.36 -0.89
CA TRP A 274 -20.91 21.30 -1.90
C TRP A 274 -21.22 22.46 -2.86
N ASP A 275 -20.55 23.59 -2.69
CA ASP A 275 -20.42 24.60 -3.71
C ASP A 275 -19.56 24.05 -4.86
N LEU A 276 -20.03 22.98 -5.48
CA LEU A 276 -19.81 22.78 -6.90
C LEU A 276 -20.52 23.99 -7.55
N PRO A 277 -19.87 24.69 -8.52
CA PRO A 277 -20.40 25.90 -9.09
C PRO A 277 -21.91 25.68 -9.37
N GLY A 278 -22.77 26.32 -8.57
CA GLY A 278 -24.19 26.00 -8.41
C GLY A 278 -25.05 26.19 -9.67
N ALA A 279 -24.39 26.36 -10.82
CA ALA A 279 -25.01 26.41 -12.13
C ALA A 279 -25.25 25.02 -12.74
N PHE A 280 -24.40 24.01 -12.47
CA PHE A 280 -24.45 22.74 -13.24
C PHE A 280 -25.13 21.58 -12.51
N VAL A 281 -25.03 21.47 -11.17
CA VAL A 281 -25.64 20.38 -10.42
C VAL A 281 -26.81 20.90 -9.57
N ASN A 282 -28.02 20.68 -10.05
CA ASN A 282 -29.25 21.01 -9.36
C ASN A 282 -30.25 19.84 -9.47
N ALA A 283 -31.33 19.87 -8.71
CA ALA A 283 -32.29 18.77 -8.67
C ALA A 283 -32.93 18.47 -10.05
N ARG A 284 -33.06 19.48 -10.93
CA ARG A 284 -33.60 19.29 -12.28
C ARG A 284 -32.54 18.60 -13.17
N SER A 285 -31.25 18.98 -13.07
CA SER A 285 -30.20 18.32 -13.84
C SER A 285 -30.01 16.87 -13.38
N VAL A 286 -30.05 16.60 -12.08
CA VAL A 286 -30.00 15.24 -11.52
C VAL A 286 -31.19 14.40 -12.02
N LEU A 287 -32.42 14.96 -12.02
CA LEU A 287 -33.59 14.26 -12.53
C LEU A 287 -33.43 13.91 -14.03
N ARG A 288 -33.03 14.87 -14.86
CA ARG A 288 -32.82 14.65 -16.30
C ARG A 288 -31.73 13.61 -16.55
N THR A 289 -30.61 13.71 -15.84
CA THR A 289 -29.51 12.74 -15.92
C THR A 289 -30.00 11.33 -15.54
N LEU A 290 -30.75 11.20 -14.44
CA LEU A 290 -31.29 9.89 -14.03
C LEU A 290 -32.26 9.33 -15.10
N VAL A 291 -33.14 10.15 -15.68
CA VAL A 291 -34.08 9.68 -16.72
C VAL A 291 -33.31 9.18 -17.95
N VAL A 292 -32.42 10.01 -18.50
CA VAL A 292 -31.65 9.67 -19.71
C VAL A 292 -30.75 8.45 -19.46
N CYS A 293 -30.05 8.43 -18.35
CA CYS A 293 -29.15 7.31 -18.01
C CYS A 293 -29.93 6.02 -17.75
N ASN A 294 -31.07 6.07 -17.02
CA ASN A 294 -31.91 4.87 -16.82
C ASN A 294 -32.46 4.35 -18.17
N ALA A 295 -32.84 5.22 -19.10
CA ALA A 295 -33.27 4.79 -20.44
C ALA A 295 -32.13 4.11 -21.22
N LEU A 296 -30.92 4.69 -21.17
CA LEU A 296 -29.72 4.12 -21.81
C LEU A 296 -29.35 2.75 -21.21
N PHE A 297 -29.40 2.63 -19.88
CA PHE A 297 -29.08 1.37 -19.21
C PHE A 297 -30.18 0.32 -19.37
N ALA A 298 -31.45 0.73 -19.50
CA ALA A 298 -32.55 -0.16 -19.85
C ALA A 298 -32.35 -0.75 -21.26
N LEU A 299 -31.95 0.08 -22.23
CA LEU A 299 -31.61 -0.38 -23.58
C LEU A 299 -30.45 -1.39 -23.55
N GLN A 300 -29.35 -1.06 -22.84
CA GLN A 300 -28.20 -1.97 -22.70
C GLN A 300 -28.62 -3.27 -22.02
N GLY A 301 -29.40 -3.21 -20.94
CA GLY A 301 -29.92 -4.39 -20.24
C GLY A 301 -30.83 -5.26 -21.11
N ALA A 302 -31.65 -4.66 -21.95
CA ALA A 302 -32.49 -5.37 -22.92
C ALA A 302 -31.66 -6.09 -23.99
N LEU A 303 -30.61 -5.45 -24.50
CA LEU A 303 -29.65 -6.08 -25.43
C LEU A 303 -28.93 -7.27 -24.77
N ASP A 304 -28.47 -7.10 -23.54
CA ASP A 304 -27.83 -8.17 -22.80
C ASP A 304 -28.79 -9.34 -22.52
N ALA A 305 -30.04 -9.04 -22.16
CA ALA A 305 -31.05 -10.05 -21.96
C ALA A 305 -31.35 -10.84 -23.24
N ALA A 306 -31.42 -10.16 -24.38
CA ALA A 306 -31.69 -10.79 -25.66
C ALA A 306 -30.52 -11.66 -26.14
N TYR A 307 -29.31 -11.13 -26.16
CA TYR A 307 -28.16 -11.81 -26.78
C TYR A 307 -27.42 -12.75 -25.83
N LEU A 308 -27.33 -12.43 -24.53
CA LEU A 308 -26.60 -13.26 -23.55
C LEU A 308 -27.49 -14.29 -22.84
N TRP A 309 -28.74 -13.93 -22.55
CA TRP A 309 -29.61 -14.79 -21.73
C TRP A 309 -30.62 -15.57 -22.55
N ALA A 310 -31.21 -14.93 -23.58
CA ALA A 310 -32.18 -15.60 -24.46
C ALA A 310 -31.55 -16.36 -25.63
N GLY A 311 -30.22 -16.31 -25.81
CA GLY A 311 -29.51 -17.09 -26.83
C GLY A 311 -29.80 -16.66 -28.27
N VAL A 312 -30.22 -15.41 -28.49
CA VAL A 312 -30.41 -14.87 -29.86
C VAL A 312 -29.07 -14.90 -30.58
N ALA A 313 -29.07 -15.39 -31.81
CA ALA A 313 -27.86 -15.49 -32.65
C ALA A 313 -27.21 -14.09 -32.80
N LEU A 314 -25.90 -14.06 -32.61
CA LEU A 314 -25.10 -12.84 -32.84
C LEU A 314 -25.05 -12.54 -34.35
N PRO A 315 -24.93 -11.26 -34.73
CA PRO A 315 -24.72 -10.86 -36.11
C PRO A 315 -23.51 -11.58 -36.76
N ASP A 316 -23.62 -11.83 -38.06
CA ASP A 316 -22.58 -12.54 -38.83
C ASP A 316 -21.18 -11.93 -38.60
N GLY A 317 -20.20 -12.81 -38.34
CA GLY A 317 -18.80 -12.43 -38.11
C GLY A 317 -18.43 -12.06 -36.66
N MET A 318 -19.38 -12.07 -35.70
CA MET A 318 -19.12 -11.78 -34.29
C MET A 318 -19.20 -13.06 -33.45
N THR A 319 -18.09 -13.42 -32.80
CA THR A 319 -18.08 -14.54 -31.83
C THR A 319 -18.52 -14.05 -30.45
N TYR A 320 -19.15 -14.93 -29.64
CA TYR A 320 -19.50 -14.62 -28.24
C TYR A 320 -18.27 -14.16 -27.44
N ALA A 321 -17.11 -14.69 -27.74
CA ALA A 321 -15.86 -14.29 -27.14
C ALA A 321 -15.42 -12.87 -27.49
N ALA A 322 -15.55 -12.46 -28.74
CA ALA A 322 -15.24 -11.09 -29.17
C ALA A 322 -16.23 -10.09 -28.55
N TYR A 323 -17.52 -10.47 -28.46
CA TYR A 323 -18.56 -9.67 -27.79
C TYR A 323 -18.27 -9.50 -26.31
N ALA A 324 -17.87 -10.57 -25.60
CA ALA A 324 -17.54 -10.54 -24.18
C ALA A 324 -16.30 -9.68 -23.89
N HIS A 325 -15.24 -9.80 -24.72
CA HIS A 325 -13.99 -9.08 -24.51
C HIS A 325 -14.14 -7.55 -24.67
N ARG A 326 -14.87 -7.10 -25.68
CA ARG A 326 -15.05 -5.64 -25.94
C ARG A 326 -15.83 -4.91 -24.86
N GLY A 327 -16.74 -5.60 -24.15
CA GLY A 327 -17.62 -4.96 -23.16
C GLY A 327 -17.07 -4.89 -21.73
N ALA A 328 -16.12 -5.77 -21.34
CA ALA A 328 -15.77 -5.94 -19.93
C ALA A 328 -15.16 -4.70 -19.26
N TYR A 329 -14.16 -4.07 -19.87
CA TYR A 329 -13.50 -2.90 -19.29
C TYR A 329 -14.39 -1.64 -19.24
N PRO A 330 -15.07 -1.25 -20.34
CA PRO A 330 -15.97 -0.10 -20.30
C PRO A 330 -17.08 -0.24 -19.26
N LEU A 331 -17.66 -1.43 -19.08
CA LEU A 331 -18.73 -1.65 -18.10
C LEU A 331 -18.28 -1.50 -16.66
N ILE A 332 -17.03 -1.87 -16.33
CA ILE A 332 -16.47 -1.65 -14.99
C ILE A 332 -16.34 -0.14 -14.70
N VAL A 333 -15.79 0.62 -15.67
CA VAL A 333 -15.66 2.08 -15.53
C VAL A 333 -17.04 2.72 -15.39
N THR A 334 -18.02 2.28 -16.18
CA THR A 334 -19.40 2.75 -16.11
C THR A 334 -20.02 2.49 -14.74
N ALA A 335 -19.82 1.30 -14.16
CA ALA A 335 -20.34 0.97 -12.83
C ALA A 335 -19.71 1.83 -11.72
N LEU A 336 -18.41 2.15 -11.81
CA LEU A 336 -17.75 3.05 -10.87
C LEU A 336 -18.25 4.49 -10.99
N LEU A 337 -18.41 4.99 -12.22
CA LEU A 337 -18.98 6.33 -12.48
C LEU A 337 -20.42 6.41 -12.00
N ALA A 338 -21.20 5.34 -12.20
CA ALA A 338 -22.56 5.27 -11.72
C ALA A 338 -22.65 5.31 -10.19
N GLY A 339 -21.75 4.63 -9.49
CA GLY A 339 -21.62 4.70 -8.03
C GLY A 339 -21.24 6.11 -7.55
N ALA A 340 -20.28 6.76 -8.21
CA ALA A 340 -19.89 8.13 -7.91
C ALA A 340 -21.05 9.11 -8.13
N PHE A 341 -21.79 8.99 -9.25
CA PHE A 341 -22.96 9.80 -9.52
C PHE A 341 -24.07 9.58 -8.49
N ALA A 342 -24.31 8.34 -8.06
CA ALA A 342 -25.28 8.05 -7.02
C ALA A 342 -24.95 8.76 -5.70
N LEU A 343 -23.66 8.87 -5.31
CA LEU A 343 -23.23 9.65 -4.14
C LEU A 343 -23.51 11.15 -4.31
N VAL A 344 -23.23 11.71 -5.50
CA VAL A 344 -23.50 13.12 -5.83
C VAL A 344 -25.00 13.43 -5.85
N ALA A 345 -25.84 12.48 -6.24
CA ALA A 345 -27.30 12.63 -6.28
C ALA A 345 -27.97 12.60 -4.89
N GLN A 346 -27.34 11.99 -3.88
CA GLN A 346 -27.93 11.81 -2.54
C GLN A 346 -28.48 13.08 -1.89
N PRO A 347 -27.79 14.24 -1.89
CA PRO A 347 -28.29 15.47 -1.26
C PRO A 347 -29.62 15.97 -1.85
N PHE A 348 -29.91 15.63 -3.11
CA PHE A 348 -31.10 16.10 -3.84
C PHE A 348 -32.33 15.21 -3.62
N LEU A 349 -32.22 14.09 -2.92
CA LEU A 349 -33.30 13.12 -2.70
C LEU A 349 -34.35 13.56 -1.66
N GLY A 350 -34.02 14.57 -0.85
CA GLY A 350 -34.90 15.05 0.22
C GLY A 350 -36.29 15.46 -0.28
N GLY A 351 -37.36 14.81 0.23
CA GLY A 351 -38.74 15.12 -0.11
C GLY A 351 -39.20 14.80 -1.57
N ARG A 352 -38.34 14.13 -2.39
CA ARG A 352 -38.62 13.88 -3.81
C ARG A 352 -38.72 12.39 -4.12
N PRO A 353 -39.91 11.78 -4.05
CA PRO A 353 -40.07 10.33 -4.23
C PRO A 353 -39.66 9.83 -5.62
N VAL A 354 -39.90 10.62 -6.67
CA VAL A 354 -39.53 10.29 -8.07
C VAL A 354 -38.02 10.16 -8.23
N LEU A 355 -37.25 11.12 -7.70
CA LEU A 355 -35.78 11.06 -7.75
C LEU A 355 -35.24 9.82 -7.01
N ARG A 356 -35.86 9.49 -5.90
CA ARG A 356 -35.47 8.30 -5.13
C ARG A 356 -35.77 7.01 -5.89
N ALA A 357 -36.95 6.90 -6.49
CA ALA A 357 -37.32 5.74 -7.30
C ALA A 357 -36.39 5.56 -8.52
N LEU A 358 -36.09 6.65 -9.23
CA LEU A 358 -35.15 6.64 -10.36
C LEU A 358 -33.71 6.25 -9.91
N LEU A 359 -33.28 6.68 -8.74
CA LEU A 359 -31.96 6.30 -8.22
C LEU A 359 -31.93 4.82 -7.82
N TYR A 360 -32.99 4.28 -7.24
CA TYR A 360 -33.07 2.83 -6.96
C TYR A 360 -33.08 2.01 -8.26
N LEU A 361 -33.85 2.45 -9.26
CA LEU A 361 -33.83 1.84 -10.59
C LEU A 361 -32.42 1.88 -11.20
N TRP A 362 -31.74 3.02 -11.09
CA TRP A 362 -30.37 3.21 -11.53
C TRP A 362 -29.39 2.22 -10.86
N LEU A 363 -29.47 2.04 -9.54
CA LEU A 363 -28.63 1.08 -8.81
C LEU A 363 -28.95 -0.36 -9.20
N ALA A 364 -30.23 -0.70 -9.38
CA ALA A 364 -30.65 -2.03 -9.81
C ALA A 364 -30.15 -2.37 -11.21
N GLN A 365 -30.23 -1.43 -12.16
CA GLN A 365 -29.71 -1.60 -13.51
C GLN A 365 -28.19 -1.75 -13.51
N ASN A 366 -27.47 -0.95 -12.71
CA ASN A 366 -26.03 -1.08 -12.58
C ASN A 366 -25.62 -2.43 -11.97
N LEU A 367 -26.32 -2.91 -10.97
CA LEU A 367 -26.11 -4.25 -10.44
C LEU A 367 -26.35 -5.32 -11.52
N GLY A 368 -27.44 -5.18 -12.31
CA GLY A 368 -27.73 -6.06 -13.45
C GLY A 368 -26.59 -6.07 -14.48
N LEU A 369 -26.01 -4.90 -14.79
CA LEU A 369 -24.85 -4.80 -15.71
C LEU A 369 -23.60 -5.46 -15.16
N VAL A 370 -23.34 -5.36 -13.85
CA VAL A 370 -22.22 -6.07 -13.23
C VAL A 370 -22.43 -7.58 -13.27
N ILE A 371 -23.66 -8.06 -13.01
CA ILE A 371 -24.00 -9.49 -13.13
C ILE A 371 -23.82 -9.95 -14.57
N SER A 372 -24.32 -9.18 -15.55
CA SER A 372 -24.13 -9.45 -16.98
C SER A 372 -22.65 -9.52 -17.36
N SER A 373 -21.81 -8.63 -16.79
CA SER A 373 -20.36 -8.64 -17.00
C SER A 373 -19.69 -9.90 -16.41
N ILE A 374 -20.14 -10.37 -15.25
CA ILE A 374 -19.67 -11.63 -14.64
C ILE A 374 -20.04 -12.81 -15.55
N LEU A 375 -21.27 -12.88 -16.06
CA LEU A 375 -21.71 -13.92 -16.97
C LEU A 375 -20.94 -13.91 -18.30
N ARG A 376 -20.67 -12.72 -18.85
CA ARG A 376 -19.79 -12.57 -20.04
C ARG A 376 -18.39 -13.11 -19.78
N LEU A 377 -17.83 -12.79 -18.62
CA LEU A 377 -16.50 -13.28 -18.25
C LEU A 377 -16.49 -14.81 -18.08
N ASP A 378 -17.57 -15.37 -17.51
CA ASP A 378 -17.75 -16.82 -17.36
C ASP A 378 -17.78 -17.52 -18.71
N LEU A 379 -18.59 -17.04 -19.65
CA LEU A 379 -18.63 -17.53 -21.03
C LEU A 379 -17.25 -17.43 -21.71
N TYR A 380 -16.54 -16.34 -21.46
CA TYR A 380 -15.19 -16.14 -22.00
C TYR A 380 -14.17 -17.11 -21.39
N VAL A 381 -14.30 -17.39 -20.10
CA VAL A 381 -13.49 -18.41 -19.40
C VAL A 381 -13.83 -19.81 -19.92
N GLY A 382 -15.10 -20.09 -20.18
CA GLY A 382 -15.54 -21.34 -20.81
C GLY A 382 -14.92 -21.59 -22.19
N ALA A 383 -14.72 -20.54 -22.99
CA ALA A 383 -14.13 -20.65 -24.34
C ALA A 383 -12.58 -20.65 -24.35
N TYR A 384 -11.94 -19.87 -23.49
CA TYR A 384 -10.49 -19.60 -23.52
C TYR A 384 -9.74 -20.00 -22.25
N GLY A 385 -10.38 -20.67 -21.32
CA GLY A 385 -9.80 -21.05 -20.03
C GLY A 385 -9.70 -19.89 -19.02
N LEU A 386 -9.41 -20.25 -17.79
CA LEU A 386 -9.20 -19.31 -16.70
C LEU A 386 -7.75 -18.77 -16.71
N THR A 387 -7.59 -17.49 -16.45
CA THR A 387 -6.27 -16.86 -16.23
C THR A 387 -6.23 -16.13 -14.89
N ARG A 388 -5.02 -15.79 -14.41
CA ARG A 388 -4.88 -14.98 -13.17
C ARG A 388 -5.63 -13.65 -13.25
N LEU A 389 -5.59 -12.98 -14.40
CA LEU A 389 -6.29 -11.71 -14.61
C LEU A 389 -7.81 -11.90 -14.62
N ARG A 390 -8.33 -12.97 -15.23
CA ARG A 390 -9.77 -13.29 -15.24
C ARG A 390 -10.25 -13.64 -13.83
N PHE A 391 -9.46 -14.39 -13.06
CA PHE A 391 -9.75 -14.66 -11.65
C PHE A 391 -9.83 -13.34 -10.84
N ALA A 392 -8.83 -12.46 -11.00
CA ALA A 392 -8.84 -11.14 -10.34
C ALA A 392 -10.04 -10.29 -10.77
N ALA A 393 -10.45 -10.36 -12.06
CA ALA A 393 -11.62 -9.66 -12.56
C ALA A 393 -12.92 -10.16 -11.92
N PHE A 394 -13.09 -11.47 -11.68
CA PHE A 394 -14.24 -12.00 -10.93
C PHE A 394 -14.29 -11.43 -9.51
N VAL A 395 -13.16 -11.43 -8.79
CA VAL A 395 -13.08 -10.87 -7.44
C VAL A 395 -13.44 -9.38 -7.44
N TRP A 396 -12.89 -8.63 -8.40
CA TRP A 396 -13.14 -7.20 -8.53
C TRP A 396 -14.63 -6.90 -8.83
N MET A 397 -15.22 -7.59 -9.80
CA MET A 397 -16.64 -7.42 -10.14
C MET A 397 -17.55 -7.81 -8.97
N GLY A 398 -17.21 -8.87 -8.23
CA GLY A 398 -17.91 -9.24 -7.00
C GLY A 398 -17.87 -8.13 -5.94
N LEU A 399 -16.71 -7.47 -5.75
CA LEU A 399 -16.58 -6.33 -4.84
C LEU A 399 -17.39 -5.12 -5.31
N VAL A 400 -17.41 -4.84 -6.62
CA VAL A 400 -18.23 -3.74 -7.18
C VAL A 400 -19.72 -4.02 -6.99
N ALA A 401 -20.19 -5.24 -7.27
CA ALA A 401 -21.57 -5.64 -7.03
C ALA A 401 -21.95 -5.48 -5.54
N ALA A 402 -21.12 -5.96 -4.64
CA ALA A 402 -21.34 -5.82 -3.20
C ALA A 402 -21.33 -4.34 -2.76
N GLY A 403 -20.48 -3.51 -3.35
CA GLY A 403 -20.45 -2.06 -3.13
C GLY A 403 -21.77 -1.38 -3.54
N ILE A 404 -22.34 -1.75 -4.70
CA ILE A 404 -23.65 -1.25 -5.17
C ILE A 404 -24.75 -1.69 -4.21
N VAL A 405 -24.75 -2.96 -3.76
CA VAL A 405 -25.71 -3.45 -2.76
C VAL A 405 -25.59 -2.69 -1.45
N LEU A 406 -24.37 -2.45 -0.95
CA LEU A 406 -24.14 -1.66 0.27
C LEU A 406 -24.65 -0.22 0.12
N MET A 407 -24.51 0.38 -1.08
CA MET A 407 -25.05 1.71 -1.39
C MET A 407 -26.58 1.69 -1.40
N ALA A 408 -27.21 0.68 -1.97
CA ALA A 408 -28.66 0.52 -1.94
C ALA A 408 -29.17 0.35 -0.48
N VAL A 409 -28.49 -0.46 0.33
CA VAL A 409 -28.80 -0.63 1.77
C VAL A 409 -28.63 0.69 2.52
N GLN A 410 -27.56 1.45 2.23
CA GLN A 410 -27.33 2.77 2.83
C GLN A 410 -28.51 3.71 2.55
N LEU A 411 -28.98 3.75 1.33
CA LEU A 411 -30.10 4.63 0.92
C LEU A 411 -31.41 4.22 1.57
N VAL A 412 -31.74 2.91 1.55
CA VAL A 412 -32.97 2.35 2.14
C VAL A 412 -32.97 2.55 3.66
N ALA A 413 -31.87 2.17 4.32
CA ALA A 413 -31.74 2.26 5.78
C ALA A 413 -31.33 3.65 6.27
N ARG A 414 -31.26 4.66 5.38
CA ARG A 414 -30.87 6.04 5.69
C ARG A 414 -29.58 6.13 6.50
N ARG A 415 -28.58 5.31 6.18
CA ARG A 415 -27.28 5.30 6.84
C ARG A 415 -26.40 6.43 6.32
N THR A 416 -25.41 6.83 7.14
CA THR A 416 -24.45 7.87 6.77
C THR A 416 -23.48 7.39 5.68
N THR A 417 -22.93 8.32 4.91
CA THR A 417 -21.88 8.02 3.90
C THR A 417 -20.64 7.42 4.56
N GLN A 418 -20.34 7.80 5.82
CA GLN A 418 -19.26 7.19 6.60
C GLN A 418 -19.51 5.69 6.85
N TRP A 419 -20.76 5.30 7.13
CA TRP A 419 -21.14 3.89 7.28
C TRP A 419 -20.83 3.09 6.01
N LEU A 420 -21.16 3.66 4.83
CA LEU A 420 -20.88 3.04 3.53
C LEU A 420 -19.39 2.82 3.32
N TRP A 421 -18.57 3.86 3.50
CA TRP A 421 -17.12 3.75 3.31
C TRP A 421 -16.47 2.74 4.26
N LEU A 422 -16.91 2.69 5.52
CA LEU A 422 -16.40 1.72 6.49
C LEU A 422 -16.76 0.28 6.11
N ARG A 423 -17.99 0.04 5.62
CA ARG A 423 -18.44 -1.31 5.24
C ARG A 423 -17.83 -1.76 3.91
N ALA A 424 -17.84 -0.90 2.91
CA ALA A 424 -17.25 -1.20 1.61
C ALA A 424 -15.72 -1.39 1.72
N GLY A 425 -15.04 -0.50 2.43
CA GLY A 425 -13.60 -0.61 2.69
C GLY A 425 -13.25 -1.85 3.52
N GLY A 426 -14.02 -2.15 4.56
CA GLY A 426 -13.86 -3.36 5.36
C GLY A 426 -14.05 -4.64 4.54
N LEU A 427 -15.09 -4.68 3.70
CA LEU A 427 -15.33 -5.81 2.79
C LEU A 427 -14.18 -5.99 1.80
N ALA A 428 -13.72 -4.91 1.17
CA ALA A 428 -12.59 -4.94 0.25
C ALA A 428 -11.32 -5.45 0.96
N LEU A 429 -11.04 -4.94 2.16
CA LEU A 429 -9.88 -5.36 2.94
C LEU A 429 -9.92 -6.85 3.29
N VAL A 430 -11.06 -7.35 3.78
CA VAL A 430 -11.24 -8.77 4.13
C VAL A 430 -11.12 -9.65 2.89
N THR A 431 -11.73 -9.26 1.77
CA THR A 431 -11.66 -10.01 0.50
C THR A 431 -10.22 -10.09 -0.01
N LEU A 432 -9.50 -8.95 -0.06
CA LEU A 432 -8.10 -8.92 -0.49
C LEU A 432 -7.19 -9.70 0.46
N TYR A 433 -7.46 -9.64 1.77
CA TYR A 433 -6.76 -10.45 2.76
C TYR A 433 -6.97 -11.95 2.51
N ALA A 434 -8.21 -12.38 2.29
CA ALA A 434 -8.53 -13.76 1.95
C ALA A 434 -7.85 -14.22 0.65
N CYS A 435 -7.77 -13.34 -0.37
CA CYS A 435 -7.07 -13.63 -1.63
C CYS A 435 -5.59 -13.95 -1.45
N CYS A 436 -4.95 -13.45 -0.38
CA CYS A 436 -3.55 -13.78 -0.09
C CYS A 436 -3.34 -15.28 0.18
N PHE A 437 -4.36 -15.97 0.70
CA PHE A 437 -4.29 -17.40 1.06
C PHE A 437 -4.75 -18.32 -0.07
N VAL A 438 -5.34 -17.77 -1.14
CA VAL A 438 -5.78 -18.55 -2.30
C VAL A 438 -4.59 -18.85 -3.22
N ASN A 439 -4.37 -20.12 -3.50
CA ASN A 439 -3.43 -20.53 -4.53
C ASN A 439 -4.05 -20.35 -5.93
N VAL A 440 -4.03 -19.12 -6.44
CA VAL A 440 -4.65 -18.77 -7.72
C VAL A 440 -4.04 -19.59 -8.87
N ALA A 441 -2.73 -19.82 -8.89
CA ALA A 441 -2.07 -20.63 -9.92
C ALA A 441 -2.60 -22.08 -9.95
N GLY A 442 -2.76 -22.68 -8.75
CA GLY A 442 -3.34 -24.01 -8.64
C GLY A 442 -4.81 -24.07 -9.00
N VAL A 443 -5.60 -23.02 -8.69
CA VAL A 443 -7.02 -22.93 -9.10
C VAL A 443 -7.11 -22.86 -10.63
N VAL A 444 -6.33 -21.99 -11.26
CA VAL A 444 -6.26 -21.82 -12.71
C VAL A 444 -5.86 -23.12 -13.40
N ALA A 445 -4.79 -23.78 -12.92
CA ALA A 445 -4.33 -25.04 -13.50
C ALA A 445 -5.41 -26.14 -13.39
N ARG A 446 -6.00 -26.34 -12.22
CA ARG A 446 -7.08 -27.34 -12.05
C ARG A 446 -8.27 -27.07 -12.94
N HIS A 447 -8.72 -25.80 -13.05
CA HIS A 447 -9.84 -25.42 -13.88
C HIS A 447 -9.57 -25.73 -15.36
N ASN A 448 -8.43 -25.30 -15.88
CA ASN A 448 -8.11 -25.47 -17.29
C ASN A 448 -7.83 -26.94 -17.66
N LEU A 449 -7.23 -27.71 -16.77
CA LEU A 449 -6.96 -29.13 -16.99
C LEU A 449 -8.21 -30.02 -16.88
N ALA A 450 -9.25 -29.55 -16.18
CA ALA A 450 -10.52 -30.27 -16.06
C ALA A 450 -11.42 -30.10 -17.30
N GLN A 451 -11.20 -29.12 -18.14
CA GLN A 451 -12.03 -28.83 -19.32
C GLN A 451 -11.50 -29.56 -20.56
N ALA A 452 -12.22 -30.58 -20.99
CA ALA A 452 -11.82 -31.43 -22.12
C ALA A 452 -11.89 -30.78 -23.53
N GLY A 453 -12.58 -29.63 -23.66
CA GLY A 453 -12.84 -28.98 -24.95
C GLY A 453 -11.97 -27.77 -25.28
N ILE A 454 -11.16 -27.28 -24.34
CA ILE A 454 -10.30 -26.12 -24.55
C ILE A 454 -8.94 -26.60 -25.07
N ALA A 455 -8.48 -26.01 -26.18
CA ALA A 455 -7.10 -26.14 -26.60
C ALA A 455 -6.21 -25.67 -25.43
N GLN A 456 -5.61 -26.63 -24.74
CA GLN A 456 -4.80 -26.36 -23.55
C GLN A 456 -3.61 -25.50 -23.99
N ASP A 457 -3.60 -24.24 -23.55
CA ASP A 457 -2.42 -23.40 -23.69
C ASP A 457 -1.33 -23.93 -22.73
N GLN A 458 -0.56 -24.90 -23.28
CA GLN A 458 0.52 -25.57 -22.55
C GLN A 458 1.56 -24.57 -22.07
N PHE A 459 1.87 -23.55 -22.86
CA PHE A 459 2.83 -22.54 -22.51
C PHE A 459 2.36 -21.78 -21.25
N TYR A 460 1.09 -21.33 -21.24
CA TYR A 460 0.54 -20.60 -20.09
C TYR A 460 0.50 -21.46 -18.82
N LEU A 461 0.11 -22.75 -18.94
CA LEU A 461 0.11 -23.67 -17.81
C LEU A 461 1.50 -23.82 -17.18
N CYS A 462 2.54 -23.93 -18.01
CA CYS A 462 3.91 -24.17 -17.54
C CYS A 462 4.54 -22.92 -16.92
N VAL A 463 4.10 -21.70 -17.29
CA VAL A 463 4.58 -20.43 -16.70
C VAL A 463 3.76 -19.96 -15.49
N LEU A 464 2.74 -20.70 -15.06
CA LEU A 464 1.95 -20.36 -13.87
C LEU A 464 2.75 -20.40 -12.57
N GLY A 465 3.93 -21.03 -12.56
CA GLY A 465 4.83 -21.12 -11.41
C GLY A 465 4.48 -22.23 -10.42
N GLU A 466 5.21 -22.27 -9.30
CA GLU A 466 5.20 -23.37 -8.32
C GLU A 466 3.80 -23.78 -7.85
N GLY A 467 2.89 -22.81 -7.68
CA GLY A 467 1.53 -23.07 -7.21
C GLY A 467 0.69 -23.98 -8.11
N ALA A 468 1.02 -24.10 -9.40
CA ALA A 468 0.32 -24.95 -10.37
C ALA A 468 0.89 -26.37 -10.43
N VAL A 469 2.12 -26.57 -9.99
CA VAL A 469 2.87 -27.84 -10.16
C VAL A 469 2.12 -29.07 -9.69
N PRO A 470 1.53 -29.11 -8.48
CA PRO A 470 0.80 -30.31 -8.03
C PRO A 470 -0.38 -30.67 -8.93
N ALA A 471 -1.11 -29.67 -9.42
CA ALA A 471 -2.26 -29.92 -10.30
C ALA A 471 -1.80 -30.42 -11.67
N ILE A 472 -0.75 -29.87 -12.24
CA ILE A 472 -0.17 -30.30 -13.52
C ILE A 472 0.35 -31.73 -13.39
N ARG A 473 1.12 -32.03 -12.35
CA ARG A 473 1.67 -33.37 -12.13
C ARG A 473 0.59 -34.43 -11.90
N ALA A 474 -0.44 -34.13 -11.09
CA ALA A 474 -1.55 -35.03 -10.90
C ALA A 474 -2.26 -35.35 -12.22
N TRP A 475 -2.42 -34.37 -13.11
CA TRP A 475 -3.02 -34.56 -14.43
C TRP A 475 -2.12 -35.37 -15.37
N GLU A 476 -0.82 -35.04 -15.44
CA GLU A 476 0.16 -35.76 -16.26
C GLU A 476 0.21 -37.24 -15.91
N VAL A 477 0.18 -37.52 -14.61
CA VAL A 477 0.13 -38.90 -14.08
C VAL A 477 -1.14 -39.61 -14.51
N ALA A 478 -2.30 -38.99 -14.30
CA ALA A 478 -3.60 -39.58 -14.63
C ALA A 478 -3.75 -39.86 -16.14
N ASN A 479 -3.19 -38.99 -17.01
CA ASN A 479 -3.33 -39.07 -18.45
C ASN A 479 -2.11 -39.70 -19.13
N ARG A 480 -1.09 -40.12 -18.40
CA ARG A 480 0.18 -40.68 -18.91
C ARG A 480 0.82 -39.82 -20.00
N ARG A 481 0.66 -38.51 -19.92
CA ARG A 481 1.11 -37.53 -20.91
C ARG A 481 1.75 -36.34 -20.22
N GLY A 482 3.01 -36.02 -20.53
CA GLY A 482 3.69 -34.81 -20.06
C GLY A 482 3.19 -33.58 -20.81
N ILE A 483 2.91 -32.52 -20.09
CA ILE A 483 2.55 -31.19 -20.64
C ILE A 483 3.72 -30.23 -20.46
N CYS A 484 4.31 -30.21 -19.26
CA CYS A 484 5.41 -29.33 -18.92
C CYS A 484 6.69 -30.15 -18.75
N GLY A 485 7.81 -29.59 -19.16
CA GLY A 485 9.13 -30.15 -18.85
C GLY A 485 9.35 -30.28 -17.34
N VAL A 486 10.58 -30.28 -16.88
CA VAL A 486 10.92 -30.41 -15.46
C VAL A 486 10.51 -29.14 -14.70
N VAL A 487 9.31 -29.14 -14.15
CA VAL A 487 8.86 -28.08 -13.22
C VAL A 487 9.09 -28.59 -11.80
N ARG A 488 9.89 -27.87 -11.03
CA ARG A 488 10.28 -28.23 -9.67
C ARG A 488 9.76 -27.19 -8.66
N ILE A 489 9.42 -27.63 -7.46
CA ILE A 489 9.21 -26.75 -6.33
C ILE A 489 10.51 -26.72 -5.54
N ALA A 490 11.19 -25.58 -5.52
CA ALA A 490 12.46 -25.43 -4.83
C ALA A 490 12.31 -25.75 -3.34
N ALA A 491 13.26 -26.54 -2.80
CA ALA A 491 13.37 -26.69 -1.36
C ALA A 491 13.98 -25.41 -0.78
N PRO A 492 13.52 -24.93 0.39
CA PRO A 492 14.20 -23.83 1.05
C PRO A 492 15.60 -24.27 1.47
N ALA A 493 16.63 -23.47 1.15
CA ALA A 493 18.01 -23.75 1.53
C ALA A 493 18.19 -23.67 3.05
N ASP A 494 17.47 -22.73 3.67
CA ASP A 494 17.44 -22.57 5.13
C ASP A 494 16.06 -22.05 5.60
N TRP A 495 15.93 -21.83 6.94
CA TRP A 495 14.70 -21.33 7.55
C TRP A 495 14.26 -19.95 7.02
N ARG A 496 15.14 -19.11 6.51
CA ARG A 496 14.86 -17.77 5.98
C ARG A 496 13.99 -17.82 4.73
N GLU A 497 14.15 -18.86 3.93
CA GLU A 497 13.38 -19.11 2.69
C GLU A 497 12.08 -19.87 2.95
N TRP A 498 11.88 -20.37 4.18
CA TRP A 498 10.69 -21.16 4.49
C TRP A 498 9.41 -20.34 4.34
N GLY A 499 8.42 -20.92 3.67
CA GLY A 499 7.08 -20.37 3.49
C GLY A 499 6.03 -21.46 3.54
N TYR A 500 4.87 -21.15 4.15
CA TYR A 500 3.83 -22.14 4.40
C TYR A 500 3.26 -22.74 3.12
N ARG A 501 3.04 -21.92 2.08
CA ARG A 501 2.55 -22.38 0.78
C ARG A 501 3.54 -23.35 0.12
N ASN A 502 4.82 -23.01 0.07
CA ASN A 502 5.84 -23.89 -0.49
C ASN A 502 5.87 -25.24 0.24
N ALA A 503 5.86 -25.24 1.58
CA ALA A 503 5.84 -26.46 2.38
C ALA A 503 4.57 -27.31 2.11
N ARG A 504 3.40 -26.68 1.92
CA ARG A 504 2.16 -27.36 1.59
C ARG A 504 2.16 -27.94 0.18
N LEU A 505 2.67 -27.18 -0.80
CA LEU A 505 2.78 -27.65 -2.19
C LEU A 505 3.72 -28.83 -2.31
N ARG A 506 4.84 -28.84 -1.60
CA ARG A 506 5.77 -29.97 -1.57
C ARG A 506 5.10 -31.21 -1.00
N ARG A 507 4.42 -31.12 0.14
CA ARG A 507 3.67 -32.25 0.71
C ARG A 507 2.60 -32.79 -0.25
N SER A 508 1.89 -31.93 -0.97
CA SER A 508 0.91 -32.37 -1.97
C SER A 508 1.55 -33.04 -3.17
N LEU A 509 2.80 -32.67 -3.51
CA LEU A 509 3.57 -33.31 -4.56
C LEU A 509 4.05 -34.69 -4.12
N ASP A 510 4.56 -34.82 -2.89
CA ASP A 510 4.98 -36.10 -2.29
C ASP A 510 3.81 -37.10 -2.35
N ALA A 511 2.60 -36.69 -1.95
CA ALA A 511 1.41 -37.54 -2.02
C ALA A 511 1.05 -38.00 -3.44
N VAL A 512 1.29 -37.19 -4.47
CA VAL A 512 1.06 -37.57 -5.89
C VAL A 512 2.04 -38.68 -6.32
N TYR A 513 3.30 -38.63 -5.85
CA TYR A 513 4.30 -39.62 -6.22
C TYR A 513 4.29 -40.87 -5.35
N GLU A 514 3.98 -40.78 -4.05
CA GLU A 514 3.80 -41.92 -3.14
C GLU A 514 2.69 -42.85 -3.63
N GLY A 515 1.57 -42.31 -4.16
CA GLY A 515 0.49 -43.07 -4.76
C GLY A 515 0.91 -43.90 -5.99
N GLN A 516 2.14 -43.70 -6.50
CA GLN A 516 2.69 -44.43 -7.65
C GLN A 516 3.87 -45.33 -7.32
N GLY A 517 4.29 -45.44 -6.06
CA GLY A 517 5.45 -46.21 -5.66
C GLY A 517 6.80 -45.63 -6.11
N VAL A 518 6.80 -44.36 -6.55
CA VAL A 518 8.00 -43.63 -6.98
C VAL A 518 8.46 -42.72 -5.85
N GLN A 519 9.65 -42.96 -5.30
CA GLN A 519 10.28 -42.03 -4.36
C GLN A 519 10.74 -40.77 -5.12
N TRP A 520 10.04 -39.66 -4.89
CA TRP A 520 10.51 -38.37 -5.35
C TRP A 520 11.71 -37.92 -4.49
N ARG A 521 12.85 -37.70 -5.14
CA ARG A 521 14.02 -37.10 -4.48
C ARG A 521 14.08 -35.62 -4.89
N PRO A 522 14.11 -34.69 -3.93
CA PRO A 522 14.42 -33.30 -4.26
C PRO A 522 15.82 -33.28 -4.90
N ALA A 523 15.94 -32.64 -6.06
CA ALA A 523 17.27 -32.34 -6.58
C ALA A 523 17.83 -31.18 -5.77
N TYR A 524 18.93 -31.42 -5.10
CA TYR A 524 19.76 -30.43 -4.44
C TYR A 524 20.38 -29.49 -5.47
#